data_14ac28a1f332934eaa4f7758b03ed571
#
_entry.id   14ac28a1f332934eaa4f7758b03ed571
#
_cell.length_a   1.000
_cell.length_b   1.000
_cell.length_c   1.000
_cell.angle_alpha   90.00
_cell.angle_beta   90.00
_cell.angle_gamma   90.00
#
_symmetry.space_group_name_H-M   'P 1'
#
loop_
_entity.id
_entity.type
_entity.pdbx_description
1 polymer ?
#
loop_
_entity_poly.entity_id
_entity_poly.type
_entity_poly.pdbx_seq_one_letter_code
_entity_poly.pdbx_strand_id
1 'polypeptide(L)'
;MAGQKVPIVPAAILFDLLNGGDKGWDENPYAALGAAAWRARGEVFALGTAGAGFGATAGPLKGGLGSASAVLDNGVTVGALVAVNAHGAAAPDGAAHLWAAPWEQGGEFGGLGPVPAGAGTDVVLSGGLTPAQNTTIGIIATDAALDKAQCQRLAVAAHDGFARALVPSHTPFDGDLIFAASTGARKLDDPVGESVALGHAAATVMARAIARGIWEAEGAPGDIVPTFRAHHGV
;
A
#
# COMPACT_ATOMS: atom_id res chain seq x y z
N MET A 1 27.59 24.72 11.45
CA MET A 1 26.15 24.91 11.81
C MET A 1 25.79 23.96 12.96
N ALA A 2 26.37 24.22 14.11
CA ALA A 2 26.18 23.31 15.24
C ALA A 2 24.74 23.41 15.79
N GLY A 3 24.06 22.27 15.87
CA GLY A 3 22.76 22.12 16.55
C GLY A 3 21.49 22.46 15.78
N GLN A 4 21.60 22.90 14.52
CA GLN A 4 20.42 23.17 13.67
C GLN A 4 19.91 21.86 13.06
N LYS A 5 18.62 21.56 13.28
CA LYS A 5 17.92 20.44 12.64
C LYS A 5 17.01 20.97 11.55
N VAL A 6 17.14 20.44 10.35
CA VAL A 6 16.25 20.74 9.23
C VAL A 6 15.34 19.52 9.04
N PRO A 7 14.02 19.64 9.22
CA PRO A 7 13.11 18.55 8.95
C PRO A 7 13.09 18.25 7.46
N ILE A 8 13.20 16.96 7.09
CA ILE A 8 12.98 16.48 5.73
C ILE A 8 11.67 15.70 5.77
N VAL A 9 10.66 16.19 5.04
CA VAL A 9 9.32 15.60 5.00
C VAL A 9 9.01 15.27 3.54
N PRO A 10 9.41 14.07 3.06
CA PRO A 10 8.99 13.62 1.74
C PRO A 10 7.48 13.42 1.73
N ALA A 11 6.84 13.81 0.64
CA ALA A 11 5.40 13.75 0.48
C ALA A 11 5.03 13.44 -0.97
N ALA A 12 3.82 12.90 -1.16
CA ALA A 12 3.21 12.70 -2.46
C ALA A 12 1.71 12.97 -2.37
N ILE A 13 1.09 13.27 -3.50
CA ILE A 13 -0.34 13.51 -3.59
C ILE A 13 -1.03 12.19 -3.92
N LEU A 14 -2.02 11.82 -3.09
CA LEU A 14 -2.99 10.80 -3.42
C LEU A 14 -4.26 11.52 -3.86
N PHE A 15 -4.58 11.42 -5.16
CA PHE A 15 -5.72 12.11 -5.72
C PHE A 15 -7.01 11.30 -5.53
N ASP A 16 -7.95 11.83 -4.75
CA ASP A 16 -9.25 11.21 -4.46
C ASP A 16 -10.43 12.19 -4.58
N LEU A 17 -10.19 13.38 -5.14
CA LEU A 17 -11.20 14.45 -5.21
C LEU A 17 -12.44 14.07 -6.02
N LEU A 18 -12.33 13.12 -6.94
CA LEU A 18 -13.44 12.62 -7.77
C LEU A 18 -14.06 11.32 -7.25
N ASN A 19 -13.56 10.78 -6.15
CA ASN A 19 -13.95 9.48 -5.62
C ASN A 19 -15.13 9.56 -4.61
N GLY A 20 -16.07 10.46 -4.83
CA GLY A 20 -17.22 10.65 -3.94
C GLY A 20 -16.87 11.40 -2.64
N GLY A 21 -17.79 11.32 -1.67
CA GLY A 21 -17.68 12.03 -0.39
C GLY A 21 -17.92 13.54 -0.48
N ASP A 22 -17.93 14.19 0.68
CA ASP A 22 -18.10 15.64 0.77
C ASP A 22 -16.77 16.37 0.51
N LYS A 23 -16.74 17.19 -0.51
CA LYS A 23 -15.60 18.04 -0.93
C LYS A 23 -15.90 19.53 -0.77
N GLY A 24 -17.01 19.87 -0.10
CA GLY A 24 -17.50 21.24 0.05
C GLY A 24 -16.79 22.07 1.12
N TRP A 25 -15.49 21.84 1.36
CA TRP A 25 -14.74 22.64 2.34
C TRP A 25 -14.26 23.98 1.76
N ASP A 26 -14.38 25.05 2.53
CA ASP A 26 -13.90 26.40 2.18
C ASP A 26 -12.40 26.59 2.47
N GLU A 27 -11.87 25.86 3.46
CA GLU A 27 -10.46 25.90 3.83
C GLU A 27 -9.78 24.56 3.56
N ASN A 28 -8.50 24.60 3.18
CA ASN A 28 -7.69 23.41 2.94
C ASN A 28 -7.53 22.57 4.22
N PRO A 29 -8.09 21.36 4.28
CA PRO A 29 -8.07 20.53 5.48
C PRO A 29 -6.74 19.83 5.75
N TYR A 30 -5.85 19.76 4.78
CA TYR A 30 -4.66 18.88 4.84
C TYR A 30 -3.67 19.22 5.94
N ALA A 31 -3.52 20.51 6.29
CA ALA A 31 -2.64 20.92 7.39
C ALA A 31 -3.16 20.40 8.74
N ALA A 32 -4.47 20.51 8.98
CA ALA A 32 -5.12 20.00 10.18
C ALA A 32 -5.10 18.47 10.24
N LEU A 33 -5.37 17.81 9.10
CA LEU A 33 -5.33 16.35 8.96
C LEU A 33 -3.92 15.80 9.19
N GLY A 34 -2.89 16.43 8.64
CA GLY A 34 -1.50 16.05 8.88
C GLY A 34 -1.09 16.16 10.36
N ALA A 35 -1.51 17.24 11.03
CA ALA A 35 -1.28 17.41 12.45
C ALA A 35 -2.04 16.36 13.30
N ALA A 36 -3.27 16.02 12.91
CA ALA A 36 -4.07 14.98 13.56
C ALA A 36 -3.42 13.60 13.40
N ALA A 37 -3.01 13.24 12.18
CA ALA A 37 -2.31 11.98 11.90
C ALA A 37 -1.02 11.86 12.72
N TRP A 38 -0.23 12.93 12.83
CA TRP A 38 0.96 12.95 13.67
C TRP A 38 0.65 12.69 15.15
N ARG A 39 -0.42 13.26 15.68
CA ARG A 39 -0.83 13.06 17.10
C ARG A 39 -1.37 11.64 17.33
N ALA A 40 -2.10 11.08 16.35
CA ALA A 40 -2.72 9.76 16.43
C ALA A 40 -1.77 8.60 16.08
N ARG A 41 -0.50 8.88 15.75
CA ARG A 41 0.47 7.83 15.44
C ARG A 41 0.66 6.87 16.62
N GLY A 42 0.75 5.58 16.32
CA GLY A 42 0.90 4.52 17.31
C GLY A 42 1.34 3.22 16.67
N GLU A 43 1.59 2.22 17.49
CA GLU A 43 1.94 0.86 17.04
C GLU A 43 0.72 0.11 16.52
N VAL A 44 -0.46 0.46 17.01
CA VAL A 44 -1.75 -0.09 16.55
C VAL A 44 -2.55 1.03 15.91
N PHE A 45 -3.01 0.83 14.70
CA PHE A 45 -3.79 1.78 13.91
C PHE A 45 -4.79 1.05 13.01
N ALA A 46 -5.86 1.75 12.62
CA ALA A 46 -6.88 1.22 11.74
C ALA A 46 -6.35 1.06 10.30
N LEU A 47 -6.80 -0.01 9.64
CA LEU A 47 -6.58 -0.27 8.22
C LEU A 47 -7.85 0.00 7.40
N GLY A 48 -7.78 -0.28 6.10
CA GLY A 48 -8.92 -0.13 5.20
C GLY A 48 -9.35 1.33 5.03
N THR A 49 -10.58 1.64 5.40
CA THR A 49 -11.20 2.96 5.28
C THR A 49 -10.68 3.90 6.39
N ALA A 50 -9.37 4.08 6.49
CA ALA A 50 -8.71 4.93 7.47
C ALA A 50 -7.77 5.92 6.80
N GLY A 51 -7.75 7.17 7.28
CA GLY A 51 -6.84 8.20 6.75
C GLY A 51 -6.93 8.32 5.23
N ALA A 52 -5.79 8.16 4.54
CA ALA A 52 -5.72 8.21 3.08
C ALA A 52 -6.54 7.11 2.37
N GLY A 53 -6.90 6.03 3.07
CA GLY A 53 -7.77 4.98 2.53
C GLY A 53 -9.24 5.36 2.43
N PHE A 54 -9.67 6.48 3.05
CA PHE A 54 -11.09 6.85 3.12
C PHE A 54 -11.70 7.11 1.73
N GLY A 55 -11.03 7.90 0.89
CA GLY A 55 -11.48 8.21 -0.48
C GLY A 55 -10.79 7.38 -1.57
N ALA A 56 -9.93 6.43 -1.21
CA ALA A 56 -9.13 5.67 -2.16
C ALA A 56 -9.96 4.61 -2.90
N THR A 57 -9.59 4.34 -4.17
CA THR A 57 -10.17 3.28 -5.01
C THR A 57 -9.08 2.40 -5.60
N ALA A 58 -9.41 1.15 -5.95
CA ALA A 58 -8.50 0.22 -6.63
C ALA A 58 -9.30 -0.56 -7.69
N GLY A 59 -9.10 -0.20 -8.95
CA GLY A 59 -9.99 -0.65 -10.01
C GLY A 59 -11.45 -0.24 -9.71
N PRO A 60 -12.41 -1.17 -9.81
CA PRO A 60 -13.82 -0.91 -9.56
C PRO A 60 -14.23 -0.97 -8.07
N LEU A 61 -13.28 -1.12 -7.16
CA LEU A 61 -13.52 -1.33 -5.73
C LEU A 61 -12.92 -0.21 -4.88
N LYS A 62 -13.31 -0.14 -3.61
CA LYS A 62 -12.62 0.71 -2.64
C LYS A 62 -11.17 0.26 -2.50
N GLY A 63 -10.28 1.25 -2.49
CA GLY A 63 -8.92 1.13 -2.01
C GLY A 63 -8.85 1.11 -0.49
N GLY A 64 -7.69 1.37 0.07
CA GLY A 64 -7.56 1.38 1.52
C GLY A 64 -6.15 1.63 2.03
N LEU A 65 -6.05 1.85 3.33
CA LEU A 65 -4.79 1.87 4.04
C LEU A 65 -4.42 0.46 4.47
N GLY A 66 -3.26 -0.04 4.09
CA GLY A 66 -2.82 -1.39 4.43
C GLY A 66 -1.44 -1.42 5.06
N SER A 67 -1.20 -2.44 5.89
CA SER A 67 0.08 -2.68 6.52
C SER A 67 0.33 -4.16 6.72
N ALA A 68 1.58 -4.58 6.55
CA ALA A 68 2.04 -5.93 6.84
C ALA A 68 3.52 -5.89 7.24
N SER A 69 3.98 -6.93 7.91
CA SER A 69 5.38 -7.07 8.29
C SER A 69 5.83 -8.53 8.25
N ALA A 70 7.14 -8.72 8.27
CA ALA A 70 7.79 -10.00 8.43
C ALA A 70 9.06 -9.85 9.25
N VAL A 71 9.40 -10.89 9.99
CA VAL A 71 10.69 -11.04 10.66
C VAL A 71 11.45 -12.14 9.91
N LEU A 72 12.64 -11.81 9.43
CA LEU A 72 13.52 -12.75 8.72
C LEU A 72 14.21 -13.70 9.70
N ASP A 73 14.79 -14.79 9.19
CA ASP A 73 15.49 -15.81 10.01
C ASP A 73 16.66 -15.22 10.81
N ASN A 74 17.30 -14.18 10.29
CA ASN A 74 18.35 -13.43 11.00
C ASN A 74 17.80 -12.42 12.03
N GLY A 75 16.48 -12.38 12.23
CA GLY A 75 15.79 -11.50 13.16
C GLY A 75 15.59 -10.07 12.66
N VAL A 76 15.95 -9.74 11.42
CA VAL A 76 15.66 -8.44 10.82
C VAL A 76 14.17 -8.31 10.54
N THR A 77 13.60 -7.17 10.90
CA THR A 77 12.19 -6.85 10.63
C THR A 77 12.07 -6.01 9.36
N VAL A 78 11.09 -6.34 8.53
CA VAL A 78 10.66 -5.56 7.37
C VAL A 78 9.17 -5.29 7.49
N GLY A 79 8.76 -4.05 7.34
CA GLY A 79 7.35 -3.64 7.40
C GLY A 79 6.97 -2.70 6.27
N ALA A 80 5.73 -2.81 5.81
CA ALA A 80 5.15 -1.91 4.81
C ALA A 80 3.91 -1.21 5.36
N LEU A 81 3.73 0.04 4.98
CA LEU A 81 2.48 0.80 5.10
C LEU A 81 2.17 1.38 3.73
N VAL A 82 0.93 1.24 3.26
CA VAL A 82 0.56 1.65 1.90
C VAL A 82 -0.85 2.24 1.87
N ALA A 83 -1.01 3.35 1.17
CA ALA A 83 -2.31 3.89 0.78
C ALA A 83 -2.58 3.48 -0.67
N VAL A 84 -3.58 2.63 -0.87
CA VAL A 84 -3.88 2.00 -2.16
C VAL A 84 -4.97 2.79 -2.86
N ASN A 85 -4.59 3.57 -3.89
CA ASN A 85 -5.51 4.28 -4.77
C ASN A 85 -5.08 4.03 -6.22
N ALA A 86 -5.22 2.79 -6.66
CA ALA A 86 -4.66 2.27 -7.91
C ALA A 86 -5.65 2.33 -9.07
N HIS A 87 -5.13 2.52 -10.29
CA HIS A 87 -5.92 2.38 -11.51
C HIS A 87 -6.28 0.91 -11.77
N GLY A 88 -5.37 -0.01 -11.52
CA GLY A 88 -5.62 -1.45 -11.62
C GLY A 88 -6.34 -2.03 -10.42
N ALA A 89 -6.83 -3.26 -10.57
CA ALA A 89 -7.61 -3.98 -9.57
C ALA A 89 -6.78 -4.95 -8.74
N ALA A 90 -7.19 -5.15 -7.48
CA ALA A 90 -6.55 -6.11 -6.58
C ALA A 90 -7.04 -7.57 -6.77
N ALA A 91 -8.07 -7.76 -7.59
CA ALA A 91 -8.66 -9.06 -7.91
C ALA A 91 -9.03 -9.13 -9.39
N PRO A 92 -9.07 -10.33 -10.00
CA PRO A 92 -9.63 -10.51 -11.33
C PRO A 92 -11.13 -10.26 -11.33
N ASP A 93 -11.67 -9.90 -12.51
CA ASP A 93 -13.11 -9.72 -12.65
C ASP A 93 -13.87 -11.01 -12.33
N GLY A 94 -14.97 -10.86 -11.55
CA GLY A 94 -15.85 -11.96 -11.18
C GLY A 94 -15.26 -13.01 -10.22
N ALA A 95 -14.04 -12.82 -9.68
CA ALA A 95 -13.44 -13.76 -8.76
C ALA A 95 -13.18 -13.15 -7.37
N ALA A 96 -13.67 -13.78 -6.32
CA ALA A 96 -13.46 -13.39 -4.92
C ALA A 96 -12.08 -13.80 -4.40
N HIS A 97 -11.01 -13.54 -5.19
CA HIS A 97 -9.64 -13.94 -4.84
C HIS A 97 -8.71 -12.78 -5.11
N LEU A 98 -7.93 -12.39 -4.12
CA LEU A 98 -6.94 -11.33 -4.28
C LEU A 98 -5.68 -11.86 -4.99
N TRP A 99 -5.08 -11.07 -5.88
CA TRP A 99 -3.84 -11.44 -6.59
C TRP A 99 -2.70 -11.79 -5.63
N ALA A 100 -2.65 -11.12 -4.47
CA ALA A 100 -1.65 -11.36 -3.44
C ALA A 100 -1.85 -12.66 -2.64
N ALA A 101 -2.90 -13.45 -2.88
CA ALA A 101 -3.21 -14.66 -2.11
C ALA A 101 -2.05 -15.66 -1.96
N PRO A 102 -1.13 -15.86 -2.95
CA PRO A 102 0.03 -16.74 -2.75
C PRO A 102 0.97 -16.34 -1.61
N TRP A 103 0.90 -15.09 -1.15
CA TRP A 103 1.75 -14.57 -0.06
C TRP A 103 0.98 -14.36 1.25
N GLU A 104 -0.29 -14.71 1.31
CA GLU A 104 -1.12 -14.58 2.50
C GLU A 104 -0.55 -15.35 3.69
N GLN A 105 -0.63 -14.77 4.87
CA GLN A 105 -0.21 -15.39 6.12
C GLN A 105 -1.37 -15.38 7.12
N GLY A 106 -1.69 -16.55 7.68
CA GLY A 106 -2.67 -16.67 8.76
C GLY A 106 -4.09 -16.24 8.41
N GLY A 107 -4.46 -16.18 7.13
CA GLY A 107 -5.79 -15.74 6.69
C GLY A 107 -6.02 -14.23 6.85
N GLU A 108 -4.98 -13.41 6.81
CA GLU A 108 -5.02 -11.97 7.09
C GLU A 108 -5.83 -11.14 6.07
N PHE A 109 -6.24 -11.75 4.96
CA PHE A 109 -7.21 -11.22 4.01
C PHE A 109 -8.14 -12.32 3.46
N GLY A 110 -8.65 -13.14 4.41
CA GLY A 110 -9.78 -14.03 4.20
C GLY A 110 -9.46 -15.49 3.96
N GLY A 111 -8.21 -15.87 3.66
CA GLY A 111 -7.82 -17.27 3.44
C GLY A 111 -8.49 -17.90 2.23
N LEU A 112 -8.92 -17.11 1.23
CA LEU A 112 -9.69 -17.58 0.07
C LEU A 112 -8.87 -18.40 -0.93
N GLY A 113 -7.54 -18.43 -0.74
CA GLY A 113 -6.62 -19.15 -1.61
C GLY A 113 -6.31 -18.42 -2.92
N PRO A 114 -5.46 -19.03 -3.77
CA PRO A 114 -4.99 -18.42 -5.00
C PRO A 114 -6.12 -18.24 -6.01
N VAL A 115 -5.95 -17.29 -6.91
CA VAL A 115 -6.84 -17.05 -8.05
C VAL A 115 -7.00 -18.36 -8.85
N PRO A 116 -8.24 -18.82 -9.12
CA PRO A 116 -8.48 -20.03 -9.88
C PRO A 116 -7.87 -19.97 -11.28
N ALA A 117 -7.37 -21.10 -11.77
CA ALA A 117 -6.88 -21.19 -13.14
C ALA A 117 -8.01 -20.86 -14.13
N GLY A 118 -7.74 -19.95 -15.07
CA GLY A 118 -8.74 -19.48 -16.05
C GLY A 118 -9.65 -18.35 -15.54
N ALA A 119 -9.53 -17.89 -14.30
CA ALA A 119 -10.11 -16.61 -13.91
C ALA A 119 -9.54 -15.51 -14.80
N GLY A 120 -10.42 -14.58 -15.21
CA GLY A 120 -10.14 -13.59 -16.24
C GLY A 120 -8.80 -12.89 -16.08
N THR A 121 -8.03 -12.88 -17.16
CA THR A 121 -6.78 -12.11 -17.27
C THR A 121 -7.03 -10.74 -17.91
N ASP A 122 -8.30 -10.38 -18.10
CA ASP A 122 -8.66 -9.10 -18.67
C ASP A 122 -8.30 -7.96 -17.74
N VAL A 123 -7.91 -6.86 -18.33
CA VAL A 123 -7.54 -5.66 -17.59
C VAL A 123 -8.77 -5.06 -16.95
N VAL A 124 -8.78 -5.04 -15.61
CA VAL A 124 -9.83 -4.40 -14.80
C VAL A 124 -9.32 -3.07 -14.28
N LEU A 125 -9.95 -1.99 -14.69
CA LEU A 125 -9.53 -0.63 -14.39
C LEU A 125 -10.61 0.13 -13.61
N SER A 126 -10.21 1.14 -12.85
CA SER A 126 -11.11 2.18 -12.37
C SER A 126 -11.70 2.94 -13.57
N GLY A 127 -12.97 3.36 -13.48
CA GLY A 127 -13.68 3.99 -14.59
C GLY A 127 -13.05 5.32 -15.02
N GLY A 128 -12.68 5.38 -16.31
CA GLY A 128 -12.16 6.58 -16.97
C GLY A 128 -10.65 6.61 -17.13
N LEU A 129 -10.20 7.00 -18.33
CA LEU A 129 -8.79 7.18 -18.67
C LEU A 129 -8.41 8.66 -18.51
N THR A 130 -8.35 9.15 -17.29
CA THR A 130 -7.85 10.51 -17.03
C THR A 130 -6.48 10.42 -16.38
N PRO A 131 -5.43 11.01 -17.00
CA PRO A 131 -4.07 10.94 -16.47
C PRO A 131 -3.95 11.46 -15.03
N ALA A 132 -3.12 10.82 -14.21
CA ALA A 132 -2.76 11.21 -12.84
C ALA A 132 -3.93 11.29 -11.84
N GLN A 133 -4.94 10.45 -11.98
CA GLN A 133 -6.06 10.34 -11.03
C GLN A 133 -5.89 9.21 -10.02
N ASN A 134 -4.88 8.36 -10.20
CA ASN A 134 -4.61 7.22 -9.33
C ASN A 134 -3.16 7.29 -8.82
N THR A 135 -2.95 6.86 -7.60
CA THR A 135 -1.61 6.87 -6.99
C THR A 135 -1.62 5.93 -5.80
N THR A 136 -0.75 4.94 -5.80
CA THR A 136 -0.49 4.13 -4.62
C THR A 136 0.81 4.59 -3.97
N ILE A 137 0.72 5.04 -2.72
CA ILE A 137 1.85 5.57 -1.96
C ILE A 137 2.23 4.57 -0.89
N GLY A 138 3.45 4.03 -0.97
CA GLY A 138 3.99 3.08 0.00
C GLY A 138 5.19 3.61 0.76
N ILE A 139 5.40 3.06 1.94
CA ILE A 139 6.68 3.11 2.64
C ILE A 139 7.07 1.69 3.02
N ILE A 140 8.35 1.34 2.78
CA ILE A 140 8.97 0.13 3.28
C ILE A 140 9.98 0.52 4.35
N ALA A 141 9.89 -0.09 5.52
CA ALA A 141 10.76 0.19 6.65
C ALA A 141 11.43 -1.07 7.15
N THR A 142 12.67 -0.94 7.64
CA THR A 142 13.42 -2.04 8.25
C THR A 142 14.26 -1.56 9.41
N ASP A 143 14.55 -2.46 10.34
CA ASP A 143 15.54 -2.24 11.40
C ASP A 143 16.97 -2.57 10.96
N ALA A 144 17.18 -3.17 9.77
CA ALA A 144 18.50 -3.35 9.18
C ALA A 144 19.23 -2.00 8.99
N ALA A 145 20.53 -1.97 9.26
CA ALA A 145 21.36 -0.79 9.03
C ALA A 145 21.70 -0.69 7.53
N LEU A 146 20.99 0.17 6.83
CA LEU A 146 21.14 0.41 5.41
C LEU A 146 21.62 1.83 5.14
N ASP A 147 22.48 2.00 4.15
CA ASP A 147 22.80 3.29 3.60
C ASP A 147 21.73 3.80 2.61
N LYS A 148 21.91 5.02 2.08
CA LYS A 148 20.96 5.62 1.13
C LYS A 148 20.78 4.78 -0.14
N ALA A 149 21.84 4.22 -0.68
CA ALA A 149 21.78 3.42 -1.91
C ALA A 149 21.05 2.09 -1.66
N GLN A 150 21.31 1.48 -0.52
CA GLN A 150 20.61 0.26 -0.08
C GLN A 150 19.12 0.51 0.20
N CYS A 151 18.77 1.63 0.84
CA CYS A 151 17.36 2.04 1.00
C CYS A 151 16.69 2.25 -0.35
N GLN A 152 17.35 2.90 -1.31
CA GLN A 152 16.80 3.07 -2.66
C GLN A 152 16.59 1.70 -3.33
N ARG A 153 17.55 0.78 -3.21
CA ARG A 153 17.40 -0.58 -3.74
C ARG A 153 16.25 -1.33 -3.11
N LEU A 154 16.05 -1.17 -1.79
CA LEU A 154 14.93 -1.76 -1.05
C LEU A 154 13.58 -1.23 -1.56
N ALA A 155 13.47 0.08 -1.78
CA ALA A 155 12.27 0.70 -2.38
C ALA A 155 11.98 0.14 -3.78
N VAL A 156 13.01 0.00 -4.63
CA VAL A 156 12.88 -0.59 -5.97
C VAL A 156 12.38 -2.03 -5.89
N ALA A 157 12.94 -2.86 -4.98
CA ALA A 157 12.47 -4.23 -4.80
C ALA A 157 11.03 -4.30 -4.30
N ALA A 158 10.61 -3.37 -3.44
CA ALA A 158 9.24 -3.33 -2.93
C ALA A 158 8.19 -3.04 -4.02
N HIS A 159 8.55 -2.38 -5.14
CA HIS A 159 7.65 -2.18 -6.28
C HIS A 159 7.17 -3.50 -6.91
N ASP A 160 7.95 -4.58 -6.82
CA ASP A 160 7.50 -5.91 -7.26
C ASP A 160 6.26 -6.38 -6.47
N GLY A 161 6.05 -5.86 -5.27
CA GLY A 161 4.85 -6.09 -4.47
C GLY A 161 3.59 -5.51 -5.09
N PHE A 162 3.69 -4.38 -5.78
CA PHE A 162 2.56 -3.80 -6.52
C PHE A 162 2.13 -4.75 -7.64
N ALA A 163 3.08 -5.23 -8.44
CA ALA A 163 2.79 -6.18 -9.53
C ALA A 163 2.25 -7.53 -9.04
N ARG A 164 2.46 -7.88 -7.77
CA ARG A 164 1.90 -9.10 -7.15
C ARG A 164 0.48 -8.91 -6.61
N ALA A 165 0.05 -7.66 -6.42
CA ALA A 165 -1.21 -7.36 -5.75
C ALA A 165 -2.18 -6.50 -6.57
N LEU A 166 -1.72 -5.83 -7.62
CA LEU A 166 -2.49 -4.93 -8.47
C LEU A 166 -2.24 -5.25 -9.95
N VAL A 167 -3.30 -5.46 -10.70
CA VAL A 167 -3.21 -5.81 -12.11
C VAL A 167 -4.18 -4.93 -12.93
N PRO A 168 -3.65 -4.12 -13.88
CA PRO A 168 -2.23 -3.79 -14.08
C PRO A 168 -1.69 -2.91 -12.94
N SER A 169 -0.37 -2.88 -12.74
CA SER A 169 0.31 -1.93 -11.86
C SER A 169 1.13 -0.93 -12.68
N HIS A 170 1.45 0.21 -12.09
CA HIS A 170 2.34 1.22 -12.69
C HIS A 170 1.90 1.65 -14.09
N THR A 171 0.58 1.87 -14.27
CA THR A 171 0.06 2.37 -15.55
C THR A 171 0.49 3.82 -15.76
N PRO A 172 0.43 4.35 -16.99
CA PRO A 172 0.70 5.77 -17.25
C PRO A 172 -0.22 6.74 -16.51
N PHE A 173 -1.27 6.23 -15.88
CA PHE A 173 -2.26 6.99 -15.11
C PHE A 173 -1.99 6.95 -13.60
N ASP A 174 -1.07 6.09 -13.15
CA ASP A 174 -0.67 5.97 -11.75
C ASP A 174 0.55 6.87 -11.44
N GLY A 175 0.53 7.49 -10.27
CA GLY A 175 1.66 8.21 -9.69
C GLY A 175 2.37 7.39 -8.61
N ASP A 176 2.44 6.09 -8.78
CA ASP A 176 2.93 5.12 -7.79
C ASP A 176 4.35 5.40 -7.31
N LEU A 177 4.53 5.35 -5.99
CA LEU A 177 5.86 5.53 -5.41
C LEU A 177 6.02 4.77 -4.08
N ILE A 178 7.26 4.43 -3.76
CA ILE A 178 7.63 3.83 -2.48
C ILE A 178 8.79 4.59 -1.87
N PHE A 179 8.60 5.04 -0.63
CA PHE A 179 9.68 5.51 0.23
C PHE A 179 10.31 4.31 0.95
N ALA A 180 11.60 4.39 1.25
CA ALA A 180 12.27 3.42 2.11
C ALA A 180 12.89 4.10 3.33
N ALA A 181 12.82 3.44 4.48
CA ALA A 181 13.40 3.89 5.73
C ALA A 181 14.16 2.76 6.44
N SER A 182 15.32 3.10 7.00
CA SER A 182 16.11 2.23 7.85
C SER A 182 16.27 2.89 9.22
N THR A 183 15.99 2.14 10.30
CA THR A 183 16.26 2.62 11.66
C THR A 183 17.72 2.42 12.06
N GLY A 184 18.45 1.56 11.34
CA GLY A 184 19.85 1.26 11.62
C GLY A 184 20.10 0.46 12.89
N ALA A 185 19.08 -0.15 13.48
CA ALA A 185 19.18 -0.83 14.78
C ALA A 185 19.93 -2.16 14.69
N ARG A 186 19.93 -2.82 13.53
CA ARG A 186 20.57 -4.12 13.30
C ARG A 186 21.60 -4.05 12.18
N LYS A 187 22.84 -4.39 12.48
CA LYS A 187 23.84 -4.59 11.42
C LYS A 187 23.58 -5.88 10.67
N LEU A 188 23.87 -5.87 9.39
CA LEU A 188 23.86 -7.07 8.55
C LEU A 188 25.25 -7.73 8.65
N ASP A 189 25.28 -9.05 8.87
CA ASP A 189 26.51 -9.82 8.92
C ASP A 189 27.06 -10.11 7.51
N ASP A 190 26.17 -10.40 6.56
CA ASP A 190 26.43 -10.50 5.12
C ASP A 190 25.55 -9.49 4.35
N PRO A 191 25.97 -8.23 4.19
CA PRO A 191 25.16 -7.21 3.54
C PRO A 191 24.73 -7.55 2.11
N VAL A 192 25.48 -8.37 1.39
CA VAL A 192 25.16 -8.77 0.01
C VAL A 192 24.13 -9.90 0.00
N GLY A 193 24.38 -11.00 0.71
CA GLY A 193 23.46 -12.13 0.78
C GLY A 193 22.13 -11.77 1.46
N GLU A 194 22.21 -11.05 2.56
CA GLU A 194 21.01 -10.61 3.31
C GLU A 194 20.17 -9.59 2.54
N SER A 195 20.77 -8.81 1.61
CA SER A 195 20.01 -7.89 0.75
C SER A 195 19.02 -8.62 -0.18
N VAL A 196 19.30 -9.87 -0.55
CA VAL A 196 18.39 -10.70 -1.36
C VAL A 196 17.12 -11.03 -0.55
N ALA A 197 17.29 -11.50 0.68
CA ALA A 197 16.20 -11.82 1.59
C ALA A 197 15.38 -10.55 1.94
N LEU A 198 16.05 -9.41 2.19
CA LEU A 198 15.42 -8.12 2.43
C LEU A 198 14.57 -7.66 1.24
N GLY A 199 15.10 -7.74 0.03
CA GLY A 199 14.38 -7.34 -1.19
C GLY A 199 13.16 -8.23 -1.43
N HIS A 200 13.29 -9.55 -1.26
CA HIS A 200 12.18 -10.48 -1.38
C HIS A 200 11.09 -10.22 -0.32
N ALA A 201 11.50 -10.02 0.94
CA ALA A 201 10.57 -9.67 2.01
C ALA A 201 9.87 -8.35 1.76
N ALA A 202 10.59 -7.32 1.27
CA ALA A 202 10.01 -6.03 0.94
C ALA A 202 8.87 -6.16 -0.09
N ALA A 203 9.11 -6.90 -1.18
CA ALA A 203 8.08 -7.17 -2.19
C ALA A 203 6.89 -7.97 -1.62
N THR A 204 7.16 -8.94 -0.77
CA THR A 204 6.12 -9.80 -0.19
C THR A 204 5.26 -9.04 0.83
N VAL A 205 5.87 -8.30 1.76
CA VAL A 205 5.11 -7.53 2.75
C VAL A 205 4.34 -6.38 2.10
N MET A 206 4.87 -5.79 1.02
CA MET A 206 4.16 -4.77 0.26
C MET A 206 2.91 -5.35 -0.42
N ALA A 207 3.00 -6.52 -1.06
CA ALA A 207 1.85 -7.19 -1.65
C ALA A 207 0.78 -7.54 -0.60
N ARG A 208 1.19 -8.07 0.55
CA ARG A 208 0.31 -8.36 1.68
C ARG A 208 -0.34 -7.10 2.24
N ALA A 209 0.43 -6.02 2.38
CA ALA A 209 -0.09 -4.73 2.85
C ALA A 209 -1.17 -4.19 1.90
N ILE A 210 -0.95 -4.24 0.58
CA ILE A 210 -1.95 -3.84 -0.42
C ILE A 210 -3.23 -4.66 -0.27
N ALA A 211 -3.12 -6.00 -0.23
CA ALA A 211 -4.27 -6.88 -0.09
C ALA A 211 -5.05 -6.62 1.20
N ARG A 212 -4.35 -6.43 2.33
CA ARG A 212 -4.99 -6.08 3.60
C ARG A 212 -5.71 -4.74 3.55
N GLY A 213 -5.14 -3.74 2.88
CA GLY A 213 -5.80 -2.45 2.70
C GLY A 213 -7.15 -2.57 1.98
N ILE A 214 -7.21 -3.41 0.95
CA ILE A 214 -8.44 -3.71 0.20
C ILE A 214 -9.41 -4.55 1.02
N TRP A 215 -8.92 -5.57 1.71
CA TRP A 215 -9.72 -6.47 2.52
C TRP A 215 -10.39 -5.78 3.72
N GLU A 216 -9.64 -4.94 4.42
CA GLU A 216 -10.11 -4.19 5.59
C GLU A 216 -10.94 -2.95 5.23
N ALA A 217 -11.13 -2.65 3.95
CA ALA A 217 -11.96 -1.52 3.55
C ALA A 217 -13.42 -1.74 3.96
N GLU A 218 -14.01 -0.71 4.53
CA GLU A 218 -15.41 -0.64 4.93
C GLU A 218 -16.16 0.40 4.11
N GLY A 219 -17.45 0.17 3.90
CA GLY A 219 -18.32 1.12 3.20
C GLY A 219 -18.53 2.39 4.03
N ALA A 220 -18.49 3.54 3.36
CA ALA A 220 -18.74 4.83 3.97
C ALA A 220 -19.82 5.59 3.19
N PRO A 221 -20.55 6.52 3.84
CA PRO A 221 -21.53 7.37 3.15
C PRO A 221 -20.87 8.15 2.01
N GLY A 222 -21.50 8.12 0.84
CA GLY A 222 -21.01 8.80 -0.35
C GLY A 222 -19.96 8.04 -1.17
N ASP A 223 -19.66 6.80 -0.82
CA ASP A 223 -18.81 5.93 -1.65
C ASP A 223 -19.43 5.71 -3.05
N ILE A 224 -18.59 5.78 -4.07
CA ILE A 224 -19.00 5.57 -5.46
C ILE A 224 -18.70 4.14 -5.97
N VAL A 225 -17.97 3.36 -5.20
CA VAL A 225 -17.61 1.97 -5.51
C VAL A 225 -17.80 1.10 -4.26
N PRO A 226 -18.12 -0.20 -4.41
CA PRO A 226 -18.26 -1.12 -3.29
C PRO A 226 -16.90 -1.49 -2.70
N THR A 227 -16.91 -2.01 -1.47
CA THR A 227 -15.74 -2.71 -0.90
C THR A 227 -15.59 -4.09 -1.55
N PHE A 228 -14.38 -4.68 -1.47
CA PHE A 228 -14.12 -6.04 -1.95
C PHE A 228 -15.08 -7.06 -1.31
N ARG A 229 -15.22 -7.03 0.02
CA ARG A 229 -16.08 -7.97 0.75
C ARG A 229 -17.54 -7.83 0.38
N ALA A 230 -18.06 -6.60 0.27
CA ALA A 230 -19.44 -6.37 -0.12
C ALA A 230 -19.73 -6.80 -1.57
N HIS A 231 -18.77 -6.55 -2.48
CA HIS A 231 -18.89 -6.90 -3.91
C HIS A 231 -18.96 -8.41 -4.13
N HIS A 232 -18.15 -9.17 -3.39
CA HIS A 232 -18.05 -10.62 -3.55
C HIS A 232 -18.87 -11.45 -2.55
N GLY A 233 -19.47 -10.82 -1.55
CA GLY A 233 -20.26 -11.50 -0.53
C GLY A 233 -19.45 -12.37 0.45
N VAL A 234 -18.23 -11.94 0.78
CA VAL A 234 -17.30 -12.63 1.67
C VAL A 234 -16.97 -11.83 2.92
#